data_36be292c6cefded5517cb0670bd91730
#
_entry.id   36be292c6cefded5517cb0670bd91730
#
_cell.length_a   1.000
_cell.length_b   1.000
_cell.length_c   1.000
_cell.angle_alpha   90.00
_cell.angle_beta   90.00
_cell.angle_gamma   90.00
#
_symmetry.space_group_name_H-M   'P 1'
#
loop_
_entity.id
_entity.type
_entity.pdbx_description
1 polymer ?
#
loop_
_entity_poly.entity_id
_entity_poly.type
_entity_poly.pdbx_seq_one_letter_code
_entity_poly.pdbx_strand_id
1 'polypeptide(L)'
;MMNYCHFEIMRIFTDIYFNISIIFTNFAFQSDQLEMRKFLKTLSLVAGMAILMSSCTEFTKVMKSRDPEYKFEYAKKAYENKKYMQAYQVLSEIYTPLRGTAHGEEALFLLAMSCYNNQDYDNSALYFKTYYNRYPKGQYAELSRFYSGYGYYLDSPDPQLDQTYTIKAIEELKDFLEFFPKSEKVPEAREAIFEMQDKLTLKELQNAQLYYNLGNFMGNNYRSAIIVSENALKTYPFSKYKEDFEFLILKSKFQEARQSVAEKMADRYRDVIDEYYSFSNNYPDSKNMKEAETILKIAEKYASK
;
A
#
# COMPACT_ATOMS: atom_id res chain seq x y z
N MET A 1 15.29 28.91 28.44
CA MET A 1 14.15 29.11 29.37
C MET A 1 13.13 27.94 29.38
N MET A 2 12.99 27.18 28.35
CA MET A 2 11.99 26.07 28.27
C MET A 2 12.36 24.83 29.09
N ASN A 3 13.65 24.56 29.37
CA ASN A 3 14.05 23.41 30.17
C ASN A 3 13.81 23.57 31.69
N TYR A 4 13.64 24.80 32.16
CA TYR A 4 13.38 25.06 33.58
C TYR A 4 11.92 24.74 33.97
N CYS A 5 10.98 25.03 33.08
CA CYS A 5 9.56 24.81 33.35
C CYS A 5 9.19 23.31 33.39
N HIS A 6 9.86 22.50 32.57
CA HIS A 6 9.64 21.03 32.56
C HIS A 6 10.23 20.37 33.81
N PHE A 7 11.36 20.87 34.28
CA PHE A 7 12.02 20.35 35.48
C PHE A 7 11.26 20.70 36.76
N GLU A 8 10.70 21.93 36.85
CA GLU A 8 9.86 22.37 37.96
C GLU A 8 8.52 21.60 38.02
N ILE A 9 7.90 21.34 36.87
CA ILE A 9 6.67 20.53 36.81
C ILE A 9 6.94 19.08 37.25
N MET A 10 8.03 18.48 36.81
CA MET A 10 8.44 17.13 37.25
C MET A 10 8.76 17.08 38.72
N ARG A 11 9.38 18.12 39.27
CA ARG A 11 9.68 18.24 40.70
C ARG A 11 8.41 18.38 41.54
N ILE A 12 7.47 19.20 41.10
CA ILE A 12 6.16 19.35 41.75
C ILE A 12 5.39 18.03 41.71
N PHE A 13 5.44 17.27 40.61
CA PHE A 13 4.83 15.96 40.52
C PHE A 13 5.48 14.92 41.42
N THR A 14 6.83 14.90 41.53
CA THR A 14 7.52 14.02 42.46
C THR A 14 7.25 14.37 43.92
N ASP A 15 7.16 15.65 44.27
CA ASP A 15 6.82 16.11 45.62
C ASP A 15 5.36 15.81 45.98
N ILE A 16 4.44 15.97 45.04
CA ILE A 16 3.03 15.59 45.23
C ILE A 16 2.90 14.06 45.36
N TYR A 17 3.62 13.28 44.56
CA TYR A 17 3.63 11.82 44.64
C TYR A 17 4.21 11.33 45.96
N PHE A 18 5.29 11.96 46.43
CA PHE A 18 5.93 11.64 47.70
C PHE A 18 5.05 11.98 48.90
N ASN A 19 4.39 13.15 48.92
CA ASN A 19 3.45 13.55 49.96
C ASN A 19 2.17 12.68 49.98
N ILE A 20 1.65 12.35 48.78
CA ILE A 20 0.52 11.41 48.64
C ILE A 20 0.92 10.01 49.16
N SER A 21 2.13 9.53 48.88
CA SER A 21 2.66 8.26 49.36
C SER A 21 2.76 8.23 50.91
N ILE A 22 3.21 9.33 51.54
CA ILE A 22 3.31 9.44 52.99
C ILE A 22 1.91 9.48 53.65
N ILE A 23 0.96 10.19 53.07
CA ILE A 23 -0.43 10.21 53.55
C ILE A 23 -1.05 8.81 53.42
N PHE A 24 -0.70 8.09 52.34
CA PHE A 24 -1.22 6.72 52.11
C PHE A 24 -0.62 5.69 53.06
N THR A 25 0.69 5.79 53.41
CA THR A 25 1.31 4.86 54.41
C THR A 25 0.69 5.05 55.77
N ASN A 26 0.29 6.26 56.12
CA ASN A 26 -0.37 6.52 57.41
C ASN A 26 -1.88 6.12 57.41
N PHE A 27 -2.56 6.15 56.28
CA PHE A 27 -3.97 5.77 56.16
C PHE A 27 -4.14 4.25 55.91
N ALA A 28 -3.14 3.57 55.36
CA ALA A 28 -3.16 2.15 55.01
C ALA A 28 -3.16 1.23 56.25
N PHE A 29 -2.91 1.75 57.45
CA PHE A 29 -2.89 0.97 58.67
C PHE A 29 -4.29 0.72 59.29
N GLN A 30 -5.34 1.32 58.72
CA GLN A 30 -6.66 1.28 59.34
C GLN A 30 -7.85 0.98 58.42
N SER A 31 -7.66 0.65 57.12
CA SER A 31 -8.79 0.37 56.24
C SER A 31 -8.58 -0.83 55.32
N ASP A 32 -9.66 -1.51 55.05
CA ASP A 32 -9.84 -2.74 54.27
C ASP A 32 -9.15 -2.65 52.89
N GLN A 33 -8.30 -3.61 52.54
CA GLN A 33 -7.53 -3.66 51.30
C GLN A 33 -8.38 -3.52 50.02
N LEU A 34 -9.66 -3.81 50.12
CA LEU A 34 -10.60 -3.76 48.99
C LEU A 34 -11.01 -2.30 48.64
N GLU A 35 -11.21 -1.47 49.63
CA GLU A 35 -11.55 -0.04 49.45
C GLU A 35 -10.34 0.75 48.95
N MET A 36 -9.13 0.41 49.39
CA MET A 36 -7.91 1.02 48.95
C MET A 36 -7.62 0.72 47.45
N ARG A 37 -7.90 -0.51 46.99
CA ARG A 37 -7.77 -0.88 45.57
C ARG A 37 -8.78 -0.15 44.67
N LYS A 38 -9.99 0.08 45.13
CA LYS A 38 -11.00 0.87 44.40
C LYS A 38 -10.59 2.34 44.30
N PHE A 39 -10.10 2.91 45.41
CA PHE A 39 -9.62 4.30 45.42
C PHE A 39 -8.42 4.51 44.51
N LEU A 40 -7.42 3.62 44.49
CA LEU A 40 -6.27 3.66 43.58
C LEU A 40 -6.68 3.57 42.09
N LYS A 41 -7.66 2.71 41.78
CA LYS A 41 -8.20 2.61 40.43
C LYS A 41 -8.94 3.89 40.01
N THR A 42 -9.73 4.49 40.87
CA THR A 42 -10.42 5.75 40.57
C THR A 42 -9.45 6.92 40.45
N LEU A 43 -8.42 7.00 41.28
CA LEU A 43 -7.38 8.01 41.24
C LEU A 43 -6.56 7.89 39.94
N SER A 44 -6.19 6.68 39.52
CA SER A 44 -5.47 6.45 38.25
C SER A 44 -6.33 6.80 37.03
N LEU A 45 -7.64 6.55 37.12
CA LEU A 45 -8.60 6.91 36.05
C LEU A 45 -8.75 8.45 35.94
N VAL A 46 -8.86 9.15 37.08
CA VAL A 46 -8.96 10.62 37.13
C VAL A 46 -7.66 11.27 36.66
N ALA A 47 -6.51 10.77 37.07
CA ALA A 47 -5.21 11.24 36.59
C ALA A 47 -5.03 11.03 35.08
N GLY A 48 -5.45 9.88 34.57
CA GLY A 48 -5.47 9.60 33.12
C GLY A 48 -6.38 10.57 32.35
N MET A 49 -7.57 10.87 32.89
CA MET A 49 -8.49 11.85 32.29
C MET A 49 -7.96 13.27 32.31
N ALA A 50 -7.28 13.69 33.37
CA ALA A 50 -6.67 15.01 33.47
C ALA A 50 -5.54 15.24 32.45
N ILE A 51 -4.74 14.20 32.16
CA ILE A 51 -3.68 14.24 31.13
C ILE A 51 -4.31 14.35 29.72
N LEU A 52 -5.41 13.68 29.45
CA LEU A 52 -6.13 13.78 28.17
C LEU A 52 -6.74 15.18 27.93
N MET A 53 -7.21 15.84 28.97
CA MET A 53 -7.80 17.18 28.86
C MET A 53 -6.76 18.29 28.62
N SER A 54 -5.52 18.15 29.09
CA SER A 54 -4.49 19.18 28.89
C SER A 54 -4.02 19.29 27.44
N SER A 55 -3.98 18.18 26.71
CA SER A 55 -3.60 18.17 25.28
C SER A 55 -4.63 18.86 24.38
N CYS A 56 -5.91 18.82 24.75
CA CYS A 56 -7.01 19.42 23.98
C CYS A 56 -7.02 20.95 24.06
N THR A 57 -6.50 21.54 25.14
CA THR A 57 -6.47 23.00 25.34
C THR A 57 -5.40 23.70 24.50
N GLU A 58 -4.23 23.09 24.36
CA GLU A 58 -3.12 23.64 23.55
C GLU A 58 -3.48 23.66 22.06
N PHE A 59 -3.97 22.54 21.52
CA PHE A 59 -4.42 22.43 20.13
C PHE A 59 -5.48 23.49 19.78
N THR A 60 -6.48 23.69 20.67
CA THR A 60 -7.52 24.70 20.46
C THR A 60 -6.97 26.13 20.44
N LYS A 61 -5.95 26.44 21.24
CA LYS A 61 -5.27 27.74 21.22
C LYS A 61 -4.52 27.95 19.90
N VAL A 62 -3.81 26.92 19.44
CA VAL A 62 -3.08 26.95 18.16
C VAL A 62 -4.02 27.18 16.99
N MET A 63 -5.14 26.44 16.91
CA MET A 63 -6.14 26.61 15.84
C MET A 63 -6.73 28.01 15.78
N LYS A 64 -6.91 28.68 16.93
CA LYS A 64 -7.39 30.06 17.02
C LYS A 64 -6.32 31.11 16.73
N SER A 65 -5.05 30.76 16.73
CA SER A 65 -3.95 31.68 16.42
C SER A 65 -4.00 32.10 14.95
N ARG A 66 -3.59 33.34 14.68
CA ARG A 66 -3.38 33.89 13.33
C ARG A 66 -1.92 33.88 12.91
N ASP A 67 -1.02 33.47 13.78
CA ASP A 67 0.41 33.45 13.54
C ASP A 67 0.81 32.12 12.85
N PRO A 68 1.23 32.13 11.57
CA PRO A 68 1.60 30.94 10.85
C PRO A 68 2.86 30.26 11.40
N GLU A 69 3.82 31.03 11.92
CA GLU A 69 5.07 30.49 12.48
C GLU A 69 4.81 29.74 13.79
N TYR A 70 3.98 30.31 14.67
CA TYR A 70 3.55 29.63 15.89
C TYR A 70 2.80 28.32 15.58
N LYS A 71 1.92 28.34 14.58
CA LYS A 71 1.21 27.14 14.10
C LYS A 71 2.18 26.10 13.53
N PHE A 72 3.19 26.52 12.77
CA PHE A 72 4.18 25.64 12.18
C PHE A 72 4.99 24.91 13.25
N GLU A 73 5.50 25.62 14.25
CA GLU A 73 6.24 25.03 15.36
C GLU A 73 5.41 23.98 16.14
N TYR A 74 4.13 24.25 16.35
CA TYR A 74 3.24 23.29 16.96
C TYR A 74 3.04 22.06 16.07
N ALA A 75 2.78 22.26 14.78
CA ALA A 75 2.54 21.18 13.84
C ALA A 75 3.75 20.25 13.70
N LYS A 76 4.96 20.81 13.70
CA LYS A 76 6.22 20.07 13.71
C LYS A 76 6.33 19.17 14.95
N LYS A 77 6.08 19.72 16.15
CA LYS A 77 6.04 18.93 17.38
C LYS A 77 4.94 17.86 17.37
N ALA A 78 3.77 18.20 16.84
CA ALA A 78 2.67 17.25 16.72
C ALA A 78 3.06 16.06 15.81
N TYR A 79 3.72 16.34 14.69
CA TYR A 79 4.23 15.31 13.77
C TYR A 79 5.30 14.44 14.45
N GLU A 80 6.29 15.02 15.12
CA GLU A 80 7.34 14.31 15.86
C GLU A 80 6.74 13.39 16.95
N ASN A 81 5.65 13.82 17.59
CA ASN A 81 4.90 13.05 18.58
C ASN A 81 3.87 12.09 17.96
N LYS A 82 3.93 11.84 16.65
CA LYS A 82 3.04 10.96 15.89
C LYS A 82 1.55 11.36 15.95
N LYS A 83 1.25 12.61 16.30
CA LYS A 83 -0.11 13.18 16.27
C LYS A 83 -0.42 13.70 14.85
N TYR A 84 -0.34 12.81 13.88
CA TYR A 84 -0.38 13.16 12.45
C TYR A 84 -1.66 13.89 12.04
N MET A 85 -2.82 13.52 12.60
CA MET A 85 -4.07 14.22 12.32
C MET A 85 -4.05 15.66 12.78
N GLN A 86 -3.47 15.95 13.96
CA GLN A 86 -3.34 17.34 14.45
C GLN A 86 -2.33 18.13 13.61
N ALA A 87 -1.21 17.50 13.24
CA ALA A 87 -0.25 18.10 12.33
C ALA A 87 -0.89 18.44 10.98
N TYR A 88 -1.64 17.53 10.39
CA TYR A 88 -2.38 17.74 9.14
C TYR A 88 -3.34 18.92 9.24
N GLN A 89 -4.19 18.97 10.28
CA GLN A 89 -5.18 20.02 10.45
C GLN A 89 -4.54 21.41 10.53
N VAL A 90 -3.43 21.54 11.28
CA VAL A 90 -2.73 22.81 11.39
C VAL A 90 -2.00 23.17 10.09
N LEU A 91 -1.25 22.21 9.49
CA LEU A 91 -0.47 22.46 8.29
C LEU A 91 -1.35 22.77 7.08
N SER A 92 -2.52 22.17 6.95
CA SER A 92 -3.46 22.43 5.86
C SER A 92 -3.95 23.89 5.84
N GLU A 93 -4.00 24.57 6.99
CA GLU A 93 -4.35 26.01 7.06
C GLU A 93 -3.17 26.91 6.70
N ILE A 94 -1.93 26.51 7.03
CA ILE A 94 -0.77 27.42 6.97
C ILE A 94 0.18 27.19 5.82
N TYR A 95 0.14 26.03 5.11
CA TYR A 95 1.08 25.75 4.02
C TYR A 95 1.03 26.79 2.89
N THR A 96 -0.15 27.38 2.65
CA THR A 96 -0.31 28.47 1.68
C THR A 96 0.22 29.79 2.18
N PRO A 97 -0.13 30.28 3.39
CA PRO A 97 0.50 31.46 3.99
C PRO A 97 2.02 31.37 4.11
N LEU A 98 2.58 30.21 4.41
CA LEU A 98 4.03 30.00 4.53
C LEU A 98 4.75 29.91 3.17
N ARG A 99 4.02 29.95 2.07
CA ARG A 99 4.60 29.87 0.73
C ARG A 99 5.60 31.00 0.49
N GLY A 100 6.85 30.62 0.14
CA GLY A 100 7.93 31.57 -0.10
C GLY A 100 8.66 32.02 1.17
N THR A 101 8.27 31.56 2.35
CA THR A 101 9.04 31.73 3.59
C THR A 101 10.08 30.62 3.75
N ALA A 102 10.96 30.76 4.75
CA ALA A 102 11.96 29.76 5.09
C ALA A 102 11.34 28.39 5.48
N HIS A 103 10.12 28.39 6.03
CA HIS A 103 9.42 27.18 6.48
C HIS A 103 8.44 26.59 5.44
N GLY A 104 8.21 27.29 4.31
CA GLY A 104 7.19 26.89 3.32
C GLY A 104 7.46 25.55 2.66
N GLU A 105 8.72 25.21 2.45
CA GLU A 105 9.14 23.92 1.89
C GLU A 105 8.89 22.79 2.89
N GLU A 106 9.40 22.93 4.12
CA GLU A 106 9.24 21.92 5.18
C GLU A 106 7.76 21.74 5.56
N ALA A 107 6.98 22.82 5.64
CA ALA A 107 5.56 22.75 5.95
C ALA A 107 4.77 21.92 4.93
N LEU A 108 5.04 22.09 3.64
CA LEU A 108 4.36 21.32 2.60
C LEU A 108 4.78 19.83 2.63
N PHE A 109 6.04 19.54 2.90
CA PHE A 109 6.50 18.17 3.06
C PHE A 109 5.89 17.49 4.29
N LEU A 110 5.88 18.16 5.44
CA LEU A 110 5.26 17.65 6.66
C LEU A 110 3.74 17.46 6.51
N LEU A 111 3.07 18.33 5.73
CA LEU A 111 1.66 18.17 5.39
C LEU A 111 1.43 16.87 4.63
N ALA A 112 2.21 16.63 3.57
CA ALA A 112 2.14 15.41 2.78
C ALA A 112 2.43 14.15 3.62
N MET A 113 3.49 14.21 4.45
CA MET A 113 3.85 13.12 5.35
C MET A 113 2.80 12.88 6.46
N SER A 114 2.11 13.93 6.90
CA SER A 114 1.02 13.78 7.87
C SER A 114 -0.17 13.03 7.28
N CYS A 115 -0.54 13.32 6.03
CA CYS A 115 -1.54 12.53 5.29
C CYS A 115 -1.08 11.08 5.12
N TYR A 116 0.17 10.87 4.69
CA TYR A 116 0.75 9.54 4.47
C TYR A 116 0.68 8.67 5.74
N ASN A 117 1.12 9.22 6.87
CA ASN A 117 1.10 8.50 8.15
C ASN A 117 -0.32 8.31 8.72
N ASN A 118 -1.30 9.10 8.27
CA ASN A 118 -2.73 8.89 8.54
C ASN A 118 -3.40 7.92 7.56
N GLN A 119 -2.63 7.32 6.63
CA GLN A 119 -3.12 6.43 5.57
C GLN A 119 -4.09 7.12 4.58
N ASP A 120 -4.05 8.44 4.50
CA ASP A 120 -4.76 9.24 3.50
C ASP A 120 -3.85 9.42 2.28
N TYR A 121 -3.69 8.33 1.50
CA TYR A 121 -2.69 8.27 0.44
C TYR A 121 -3.04 9.14 -0.77
N ASP A 122 -4.32 9.36 -1.05
CA ASP A 122 -4.75 10.26 -2.13
C ASP A 122 -4.34 11.71 -1.87
N ASN A 123 -4.67 12.25 -0.69
CA ASN A 123 -4.26 13.60 -0.31
C ASN A 123 -2.74 13.69 -0.14
N SER A 124 -2.12 12.66 0.41
CA SER A 124 -0.66 12.56 0.51
C SER A 124 0.01 12.71 -0.86
N ALA A 125 -0.42 11.92 -1.86
CA ALA A 125 0.11 11.97 -3.21
C ALA A 125 -0.09 13.35 -3.86
N LEU A 126 -1.25 14.00 -3.64
CA LEU A 126 -1.53 15.36 -4.11
C LEU A 126 -0.55 16.39 -3.55
N TYR A 127 -0.27 16.33 -2.24
CA TYR A 127 0.66 17.25 -1.59
C TYR A 127 2.11 16.94 -1.98
N PHE A 128 2.51 15.68 -2.11
CA PHE A 128 3.83 15.32 -2.63
C PHE A 128 4.03 15.79 -4.07
N LYS A 129 3.03 15.63 -4.95
CA LYS A 129 3.05 16.18 -6.30
C LYS A 129 3.19 17.69 -6.29
N THR A 130 2.45 18.37 -5.43
CA THR A 130 2.57 19.80 -5.25
C THR A 130 3.97 20.19 -4.78
N TYR A 131 4.58 19.39 -3.90
CA TYR A 131 5.92 19.64 -3.40
C TYR A 131 6.95 19.55 -4.53
N TYR A 132 7.09 18.41 -5.22
CA TYR A 132 8.16 18.25 -6.22
C TYR A 132 7.96 19.10 -7.48
N ASN A 133 6.75 19.52 -7.78
CA ASN A 133 6.50 20.50 -8.84
C ASN A 133 6.91 21.91 -8.44
N ARG A 134 6.77 22.27 -7.17
CA ARG A 134 7.10 23.61 -6.64
C ARG A 134 8.57 23.73 -6.27
N TYR A 135 9.13 22.65 -5.69
CA TYR A 135 10.50 22.58 -5.20
C TYR A 135 11.26 21.41 -5.86
N PRO A 136 11.48 21.43 -7.20
CA PRO A 136 12.08 20.30 -7.91
C PRO A 136 13.54 20.01 -7.51
N LYS A 137 14.20 20.97 -6.89
CA LYS A 137 15.55 20.87 -6.31
C LYS A 137 15.54 20.98 -4.79
N GLY A 138 14.37 20.89 -4.18
CA GLY A 138 14.20 20.97 -2.73
C GLY A 138 14.77 19.76 -2.01
N GLN A 139 15.05 19.93 -0.74
CA GLN A 139 15.64 18.91 0.14
C GLN A 139 14.85 17.60 0.13
N TYR A 140 13.52 17.67 0.00
CA TYR A 140 12.63 16.52 0.07
C TYR A 140 12.06 16.09 -1.30
N ALA A 141 12.60 16.60 -2.43
CA ALA A 141 12.07 16.30 -3.77
C ALA A 141 12.13 14.81 -4.10
N GLU A 142 13.23 14.15 -3.75
CA GLU A 142 13.43 12.72 -3.91
C GLU A 142 12.41 11.91 -3.09
N LEU A 143 12.31 12.18 -1.79
CA LEU A 143 11.36 11.50 -0.90
C LEU A 143 9.91 11.75 -1.30
N SER A 144 9.59 12.97 -1.76
CA SER A 144 8.25 13.31 -2.19
C SER A 144 7.83 12.53 -3.42
N ARG A 145 8.72 12.32 -4.41
CA ARG A 145 8.42 11.46 -5.56
C ARG A 145 8.25 9.99 -5.15
N PHE A 146 9.13 9.51 -4.27
CA PHE A 146 9.03 8.14 -3.78
C PHE A 146 7.70 7.89 -3.04
N TYR A 147 7.38 8.72 -2.03
CA TYR A 147 6.18 8.53 -1.22
C TYR A 147 4.87 8.81 -1.97
N SER A 148 4.88 9.61 -3.04
CA SER A 148 3.72 9.76 -3.94
C SER A 148 3.31 8.43 -4.54
N GLY A 149 4.25 7.65 -5.05
CA GLY A 149 3.97 6.33 -5.62
C GLY A 149 3.80 5.24 -4.58
N TYR A 150 4.62 5.26 -3.53
CA TYR A 150 4.59 4.23 -2.50
C TYR A 150 3.30 4.26 -1.65
N GLY A 151 2.69 5.42 -1.48
CA GLY A 151 1.37 5.54 -0.87
C GLY A 151 0.30 4.77 -1.66
N TYR A 152 0.25 4.95 -2.97
CA TYR A 152 -0.65 4.19 -3.83
C TYR A 152 -0.36 2.67 -3.85
N TYR A 153 0.92 2.27 -3.71
CA TYR A 153 1.27 0.86 -3.54
C TYR A 153 0.65 0.28 -2.27
N LEU A 154 0.72 0.98 -1.14
CA LEU A 154 0.14 0.55 0.13
C LEU A 154 -1.40 0.46 0.09
N ASP A 155 -2.04 1.31 -0.71
CA ASP A 155 -3.50 1.36 -0.88
C ASP A 155 -4.00 0.51 -2.06
N SER A 156 -3.09 -0.19 -2.75
CA SER A 156 -3.42 -1.05 -3.88
C SER A 156 -4.28 -2.24 -3.43
N PRO A 157 -5.52 -2.37 -3.94
CA PRO A 157 -6.46 -3.37 -3.48
C PRO A 157 -6.14 -4.78 -4.01
N ASP A 158 -6.95 -5.77 -3.61
CA ASP A 158 -6.87 -7.14 -4.11
C ASP A 158 -7.07 -7.21 -5.64
N PRO A 159 -6.47 -8.21 -6.33
CA PRO A 159 -6.50 -8.30 -7.80
C PRO A 159 -7.89 -8.23 -8.44
N GLN A 160 -8.93 -8.73 -7.75
CA GLN A 160 -10.31 -8.78 -8.26
C GLN A 160 -10.99 -7.41 -8.30
N LEU A 161 -10.48 -6.45 -7.51
CA LEU A 161 -11.05 -5.11 -7.38
C LEU A 161 -10.52 -4.16 -8.47
N ASP A 162 -10.91 -2.90 -8.41
CA ASP A 162 -10.40 -1.86 -9.30
C ASP A 162 -8.90 -1.62 -9.06
N GLN A 163 -8.11 -1.62 -10.13
CA GLN A 163 -6.65 -1.52 -10.06
C GLN A 163 -6.12 -0.11 -10.37
N THR A 164 -6.95 0.91 -10.25
CA THR A 164 -6.55 2.31 -10.54
C THR A 164 -5.36 2.72 -9.68
N TYR A 165 -5.35 2.41 -8.38
CA TYR A 165 -4.22 2.73 -7.49
C TYR A 165 -2.96 1.92 -7.80
N THR A 166 -3.10 0.66 -8.16
CA THR A 166 -1.98 -0.19 -8.61
C THR A 166 -1.28 0.40 -9.83
N ILE A 167 -2.06 0.87 -10.81
CA ILE A 167 -1.52 1.49 -12.04
C ILE A 167 -0.84 2.82 -11.71
N LYS A 168 -1.50 3.70 -10.94
CA LYS A 168 -0.92 4.98 -10.49
C LYS A 168 0.40 4.78 -9.74
N ALA A 169 0.46 3.78 -8.85
CA ALA A 169 1.67 3.48 -8.10
C ALA A 169 2.83 3.06 -9.00
N ILE A 170 2.56 2.20 -10.00
CA ILE A 170 3.58 1.79 -10.98
C ILE A 170 4.10 3.00 -11.77
N GLU A 171 3.21 3.89 -12.22
CA GLU A 171 3.58 5.09 -12.97
C GLU A 171 4.44 6.03 -12.13
N GLU A 172 3.98 6.42 -10.93
CA GLU A 172 4.71 7.32 -10.03
C GLU A 172 6.08 6.76 -9.60
N LEU A 173 6.15 5.44 -9.31
CA LEU A 173 7.42 4.82 -8.93
C LEU A 173 8.38 4.68 -10.12
N LYS A 174 7.88 4.49 -11.35
CA LYS A 174 8.72 4.53 -12.56
C LYS A 174 9.30 5.93 -12.77
N ASP A 175 8.48 6.97 -12.63
CA ASP A 175 8.93 8.36 -12.68
C ASP A 175 10.00 8.63 -11.61
N PHE A 176 9.79 8.12 -10.38
CA PHE A 176 10.80 8.21 -9.33
C PHE A 176 12.13 7.57 -9.74
N LEU A 177 12.12 6.36 -10.33
CA LEU A 177 13.32 5.67 -10.78
C LEU A 177 14.05 6.41 -11.91
N GLU A 178 13.31 7.11 -12.77
CA GLU A 178 13.86 7.92 -13.86
C GLU A 178 14.57 9.17 -13.31
N PHE A 179 13.91 9.90 -12.39
CA PHE A 179 14.45 11.14 -11.83
C PHE A 179 15.58 10.91 -10.82
N PHE A 180 15.53 9.81 -10.06
CA PHE A 180 16.46 9.52 -8.97
C PHE A 180 17.05 8.10 -9.06
N PRO A 181 17.78 7.77 -10.16
CA PRO A 181 18.28 6.40 -10.40
C PRO A 181 19.36 5.93 -9.41
N LYS A 182 19.91 6.86 -8.61
CA LYS A 182 20.93 6.57 -7.58
C LYS A 182 20.41 6.67 -6.15
N SER A 183 19.11 6.83 -5.96
CA SER A 183 18.48 6.89 -4.64
C SER A 183 18.64 5.57 -3.88
N GLU A 184 18.79 5.66 -2.57
CA GLU A 184 18.74 4.49 -1.67
C GLU A 184 17.37 3.79 -1.68
N LYS A 185 16.31 4.48 -2.16
CA LYS A 185 14.96 3.95 -2.31
C LYS A 185 14.72 3.17 -3.61
N VAL A 186 15.69 3.10 -4.51
CA VAL A 186 15.56 2.38 -5.78
C VAL A 186 15.22 0.90 -5.61
N PRO A 187 15.87 0.13 -4.72
CA PRO A 187 15.51 -1.28 -4.51
C PRO A 187 14.06 -1.45 -4.05
N GLU A 188 13.63 -0.66 -3.07
CA GLU A 188 12.26 -0.70 -2.52
C GLU A 188 11.21 -0.32 -3.58
N ALA A 189 11.48 0.70 -4.39
CA ALA A 189 10.59 1.10 -5.49
C ALA A 189 10.47 0.02 -6.57
N ARG A 190 11.57 -0.65 -6.92
CA ARG A 190 11.56 -1.75 -7.90
C ARG A 190 10.78 -2.95 -7.40
N GLU A 191 10.97 -3.33 -6.14
CA GLU A 191 10.23 -4.43 -5.52
C GLU A 191 8.73 -4.15 -5.54
N ALA A 192 8.31 -2.95 -5.10
CA ALA A 192 6.92 -2.54 -5.16
C ALA A 192 6.34 -2.58 -6.59
N ILE A 193 7.09 -2.13 -7.60
CA ILE A 193 6.66 -2.22 -9.01
C ILE A 193 6.47 -3.68 -9.44
N PHE A 194 7.40 -4.58 -9.10
CA PHE A 194 7.28 -6.00 -9.43
C PHE A 194 6.07 -6.65 -8.78
N GLU A 195 5.84 -6.40 -7.49
CA GLU A 195 4.67 -6.93 -6.80
C GLU A 195 3.35 -6.45 -7.43
N MET A 196 3.28 -5.18 -7.82
CA MET A 196 2.10 -4.63 -8.47
C MET A 196 1.90 -5.16 -9.88
N GLN A 197 2.98 -5.37 -10.65
CA GLN A 197 2.91 -6.02 -11.96
C GLN A 197 2.41 -7.46 -11.83
N ASP A 198 2.88 -8.21 -10.83
CA ASP A 198 2.39 -9.55 -10.53
C ASP A 198 0.91 -9.54 -10.11
N LYS A 199 0.48 -8.53 -9.36
CA LYS A 199 -0.95 -8.35 -9.01
C LYS A 199 -1.82 -8.13 -10.24
N LEU A 200 -1.41 -7.25 -11.16
CA LEU A 200 -2.11 -7.04 -12.43
C LEU A 200 -2.12 -8.30 -13.28
N THR A 201 -1.00 -9.00 -13.33
CA THR A 201 -0.89 -10.27 -14.07
C THR A 201 -1.81 -11.35 -13.49
N LEU A 202 -1.89 -11.43 -12.15
CA LEU A 202 -2.83 -12.36 -11.49
C LEU A 202 -4.29 -12.04 -11.84
N LYS A 203 -4.66 -10.77 -11.94
CA LYS A 203 -5.99 -10.37 -12.41
C LYS A 203 -6.26 -10.88 -13.82
N GLU A 204 -5.31 -10.73 -14.73
CA GLU A 204 -5.47 -11.24 -16.11
C GLU A 204 -5.54 -12.78 -16.16
N LEU A 205 -4.79 -13.48 -15.30
CA LEU A 205 -4.88 -14.93 -15.19
C LEU A 205 -6.28 -15.37 -14.71
N GLN A 206 -6.83 -14.67 -13.72
CA GLN A 206 -8.18 -14.94 -13.22
C GLN A 206 -9.24 -14.68 -14.30
N ASN A 207 -9.08 -13.62 -15.09
CA ASN A 207 -9.95 -13.31 -16.23
C ASN A 207 -9.86 -14.41 -17.30
N ALA A 208 -8.65 -14.82 -17.67
CA ALA A 208 -8.45 -15.90 -18.63
C ALA A 208 -9.06 -17.23 -18.14
N GLN A 209 -8.86 -17.56 -16.85
CA GLN A 209 -9.46 -18.74 -16.23
C GLN A 209 -11.00 -18.67 -16.21
N LEU A 210 -11.57 -17.49 -15.99
CA LEU A 210 -13.02 -17.28 -16.07
C LEU A 210 -13.54 -17.59 -17.49
N TYR A 211 -12.88 -17.07 -18.54
CA TYR A 211 -13.24 -17.39 -19.93
C TYR A 211 -13.11 -18.89 -20.22
N TYR A 212 -12.05 -19.54 -19.76
CA TYR A 212 -11.90 -20.99 -19.90
C TYR A 212 -13.07 -21.75 -19.25
N ASN A 213 -13.48 -21.36 -18.05
CA ASN A 213 -14.58 -21.99 -17.31
C ASN A 213 -15.95 -21.76 -17.96
N LEU A 214 -16.14 -20.61 -18.61
CA LEU A 214 -17.36 -20.34 -19.40
C LEU A 214 -17.47 -21.23 -20.65
N GLY A 215 -16.36 -21.68 -21.20
CA GLY A 215 -16.34 -22.59 -22.35
C GLY A 215 -17.11 -22.04 -23.56
N ASN A 216 -18.14 -22.75 -24.02
CA ASN A 216 -18.97 -22.31 -25.14
C ASN A 216 -20.26 -21.58 -24.71
N PHE A 217 -20.38 -21.17 -23.46
CA PHE A 217 -21.53 -20.40 -23.03
C PHE A 217 -21.59 -19.04 -23.74
N MET A 218 -22.62 -18.81 -24.53
CA MET A 218 -22.84 -17.60 -25.33
C MET A 218 -21.70 -17.22 -26.31
N GLY A 219 -20.82 -18.15 -26.65
CA GLY A 219 -19.72 -17.93 -27.60
C GLY A 219 -18.51 -18.80 -27.35
N ASN A 220 -17.45 -18.65 -28.16
CA ASN A 220 -16.20 -19.37 -28.00
C ASN A 220 -15.30 -18.65 -26.97
N ASN A 221 -15.54 -18.89 -25.69
CA ASN A 221 -14.74 -18.28 -24.62
C ASN A 221 -13.36 -18.95 -24.47
N TYR A 222 -13.14 -20.15 -24.99
CA TYR A 222 -11.78 -20.73 -25.05
C TYR A 222 -10.84 -19.86 -25.89
N ARG A 223 -11.33 -19.30 -27.01
CA ARG A 223 -10.57 -18.36 -27.82
C ARG A 223 -10.29 -17.06 -27.05
N SER A 224 -11.24 -16.57 -26.28
CA SER A 224 -11.06 -15.40 -25.42
C SER A 224 -9.99 -15.67 -24.34
N ALA A 225 -10.00 -16.85 -23.71
CA ALA A 225 -8.99 -17.25 -22.75
C ALA A 225 -7.56 -17.26 -23.36
N ILE A 226 -7.41 -17.77 -24.58
CA ILE A 226 -6.14 -17.75 -25.31
C ILE A 226 -5.67 -16.31 -25.54
N ILE A 227 -6.53 -15.44 -26.07
CA ILE A 227 -6.19 -14.06 -26.40
C ILE A 227 -5.78 -13.27 -25.13
N VAL A 228 -6.53 -13.41 -24.04
CA VAL A 228 -6.19 -12.73 -22.76
C VAL A 228 -4.86 -13.22 -22.23
N SER A 229 -4.62 -14.55 -22.27
CA SER A 229 -3.35 -15.15 -21.82
C SER A 229 -2.16 -14.68 -22.66
N GLU A 230 -2.27 -14.68 -23.99
CA GLU A 230 -1.21 -14.22 -24.91
C GLU A 230 -0.90 -12.74 -24.70
N ASN A 231 -1.92 -11.89 -24.50
CA ASN A 231 -1.74 -10.47 -24.23
C ASN A 231 -1.05 -10.23 -22.87
N ALA A 232 -1.44 -10.99 -21.85
CA ALA A 232 -0.80 -10.91 -20.54
C ALA A 232 0.69 -11.32 -20.61
N LEU A 233 1.04 -12.38 -21.33
CA LEU A 233 2.43 -12.82 -21.54
C LEU A 233 3.27 -11.77 -22.28
N LYS A 234 2.69 -11.05 -23.25
CA LYS A 234 3.37 -9.93 -23.94
C LYS A 234 3.58 -8.73 -23.03
N THR A 235 2.59 -8.41 -22.19
CA THR A 235 2.64 -7.23 -21.30
C THR A 235 3.53 -7.45 -20.08
N TYR A 236 3.55 -8.68 -19.55
CA TYR A 236 4.26 -9.05 -18.32
C TYR A 236 5.18 -10.27 -18.54
N PRO A 237 6.23 -10.17 -19.39
CA PRO A 237 7.05 -11.31 -19.81
C PRO A 237 7.86 -11.97 -18.67
N PHE A 238 8.05 -11.25 -17.55
CA PHE A 238 8.82 -11.71 -16.37
C PHE A 238 7.95 -12.10 -15.18
N SER A 239 6.63 -12.19 -15.37
CA SER A 239 5.73 -12.57 -14.29
C SER A 239 5.93 -14.01 -13.86
N LYS A 240 5.77 -14.28 -12.56
CA LYS A 240 5.78 -15.63 -11.99
C LYS A 240 4.62 -16.51 -12.46
N TYR A 241 3.58 -15.92 -13.06
CA TYR A 241 2.40 -16.64 -13.58
C TYR A 241 2.54 -17.09 -15.03
N LYS A 242 3.74 -16.96 -15.64
CA LYS A 242 3.97 -17.29 -17.04
C LYS A 242 3.62 -18.74 -17.36
N GLU A 243 4.06 -19.69 -16.54
CA GLU A 243 3.73 -21.12 -16.69
C GLU A 243 2.21 -21.36 -16.66
N ASP A 244 1.50 -20.72 -15.73
CA ASP A 244 0.05 -20.89 -15.59
C ASP A 244 -0.70 -20.41 -16.84
N PHE A 245 -0.27 -19.30 -17.45
CA PHE A 245 -0.84 -18.82 -18.72
C PHE A 245 -0.54 -19.77 -19.88
N GLU A 246 0.70 -20.21 -20.07
CA GLU A 246 1.06 -21.12 -21.17
C GLU A 246 0.31 -22.45 -21.04
N PHE A 247 0.17 -22.99 -19.83
CA PHE A 247 -0.67 -24.16 -19.61
C PHE A 247 -2.16 -23.90 -19.87
N LEU A 248 -2.68 -22.75 -19.51
CA LEU A 248 -4.06 -22.37 -19.79
C LEU A 248 -4.32 -22.20 -21.29
N ILE A 249 -3.36 -21.69 -22.07
CA ILE A 249 -3.41 -21.63 -23.53
C ILE A 249 -3.51 -23.04 -24.11
N LEU A 250 -2.64 -23.97 -23.67
CA LEU A 250 -2.65 -25.36 -24.11
C LEU A 250 -4.03 -26.03 -23.87
N LYS A 251 -4.57 -25.90 -22.67
CA LYS A 251 -5.90 -26.41 -22.32
C LYS A 251 -7.02 -25.79 -23.16
N SER A 252 -6.94 -24.47 -23.37
CA SER A 252 -7.95 -23.73 -24.13
C SER A 252 -7.96 -24.12 -25.60
N LYS A 253 -6.79 -24.24 -26.24
CA LYS A 253 -6.64 -24.74 -27.61
C LYS A 253 -7.18 -26.16 -27.73
N PHE A 254 -6.90 -27.02 -26.75
CA PHE A 254 -7.42 -28.39 -26.74
C PHE A 254 -8.95 -28.45 -26.66
N GLN A 255 -9.57 -27.65 -25.81
CA GLN A 255 -11.03 -27.58 -25.72
C GLN A 255 -11.64 -26.99 -27.00
N GLU A 256 -11.02 -25.93 -27.58
CA GLU A 256 -11.45 -25.38 -28.86
C GLU A 256 -11.37 -26.40 -29.99
N ALA A 257 -10.29 -27.23 -30.04
CA ALA A 257 -10.15 -28.30 -31.01
C ALA A 257 -11.26 -29.37 -30.86
N ARG A 258 -11.53 -29.81 -29.64
CA ARG A 258 -12.57 -30.83 -29.34
C ARG A 258 -13.98 -30.41 -29.77
N GLN A 259 -14.25 -29.12 -29.78
CA GLN A 259 -15.58 -28.55 -30.08
C GLN A 259 -15.65 -27.96 -31.48
N SER A 260 -14.66 -28.24 -32.32
CA SER A 260 -14.59 -27.77 -33.68
C SER A 260 -15.48 -28.54 -34.63
N VAL A 261 -15.87 -27.90 -35.73
CA VAL A 261 -16.42 -28.58 -36.89
C VAL A 261 -15.36 -29.49 -37.52
N ALA A 262 -15.82 -30.56 -38.16
CA ALA A 262 -14.93 -31.62 -38.70
C ALA A 262 -13.82 -31.04 -39.60
N GLU A 263 -14.13 -30.06 -40.44
CA GLU A 263 -13.21 -29.46 -41.40
C GLU A 263 -12.03 -28.72 -40.76
N LYS A 264 -12.20 -28.25 -39.53
CA LYS A 264 -11.16 -27.48 -38.78
C LYS A 264 -10.51 -28.30 -37.65
N MET A 265 -11.03 -29.48 -37.39
CA MET A 265 -10.64 -30.24 -36.21
C MET A 265 -9.17 -30.70 -36.27
N ALA A 266 -8.73 -31.25 -37.41
CA ALA A 266 -7.37 -31.75 -37.58
C ALA A 266 -6.32 -30.63 -37.46
N ASP A 267 -6.58 -29.46 -38.07
CA ASP A 267 -5.69 -28.29 -38.00
C ASP A 267 -5.56 -27.78 -36.56
N ARG A 268 -6.68 -27.65 -35.85
CA ARG A 268 -6.66 -27.19 -34.47
C ARG A 268 -5.97 -28.17 -33.52
N TYR A 269 -6.06 -29.47 -33.79
CA TYR A 269 -5.28 -30.48 -33.01
C TYR A 269 -3.77 -30.37 -33.31
N ARG A 270 -3.35 -29.98 -34.53
CA ARG A 270 -1.93 -29.67 -34.78
C ARG A 270 -1.48 -28.46 -33.98
N ASP A 271 -2.30 -27.42 -33.91
CA ASP A 271 -2.00 -26.24 -33.05
C ASP A 271 -1.86 -26.61 -31.56
N VAL A 272 -2.61 -27.61 -31.08
CA VAL A 272 -2.46 -28.17 -29.72
C VAL A 272 -1.14 -28.90 -29.55
N ILE A 273 -0.72 -29.68 -30.54
CA ILE A 273 0.57 -30.41 -30.50
C ILE A 273 1.74 -29.43 -30.46
N ASP A 274 1.71 -28.39 -31.31
CA ASP A 274 2.74 -27.33 -31.31
C ASP A 274 2.80 -26.59 -29.95
N GLU A 275 1.65 -26.30 -29.38
CA GLU A 275 1.58 -25.65 -28.05
C GLU A 275 2.11 -26.56 -26.93
N TYR A 276 1.82 -27.87 -27.01
CA TYR A 276 2.37 -28.86 -26.06
C TYR A 276 3.91 -28.83 -26.11
N TYR A 277 4.51 -28.91 -27.29
CA TYR A 277 5.97 -28.91 -27.41
C TYR A 277 6.59 -27.56 -26.93
N SER A 278 5.92 -26.46 -27.17
CA SER A 278 6.32 -25.17 -26.60
C SER A 278 6.31 -25.21 -25.08
N PHE A 279 5.20 -25.63 -24.47
CA PHE A 279 5.05 -25.75 -23.02
C PHE A 279 6.06 -26.74 -22.41
N SER A 280 6.22 -27.91 -22.95
CA SER A 280 7.12 -28.94 -22.42
C SER A 280 8.59 -28.56 -22.50
N ASN A 281 8.99 -27.82 -23.54
CA ASN A 281 10.34 -27.29 -23.67
C ASN A 281 10.63 -26.17 -22.65
N ASN A 282 9.64 -25.31 -22.38
CA ASN A 282 9.79 -24.21 -21.43
C ASN A 282 9.74 -24.70 -19.98
N TYR A 283 8.95 -25.74 -19.69
CA TYR A 283 8.66 -26.23 -18.32
C TYR A 283 8.72 -27.75 -18.21
N PRO A 284 9.88 -28.39 -18.41
CA PRO A 284 10.01 -29.84 -18.39
C PRO A 284 9.63 -30.48 -17.03
N ASP A 285 9.81 -29.74 -15.93
CA ASP A 285 9.52 -30.15 -14.56
C ASP A 285 8.17 -29.66 -14.03
N SER A 286 7.28 -29.21 -14.92
CA SER A 286 5.98 -28.65 -14.53
C SER A 286 5.13 -29.70 -13.81
N LYS A 287 4.46 -29.26 -12.73
CA LYS A 287 3.42 -30.10 -12.07
C LYS A 287 2.27 -30.48 -13.00
N ASN A 288 2.08 -29.69 -14.07
CA ASN A 288 1.01 -29.89 -15.06
C ASN A 288 1.42 -30.83 -16.21
N MET A 289 2.67 -31.33 -16.24
CA MET A 289 3.20 -32.15 -17.35
C MET A 289 2.37 -33.38 -17.64
N LYS A 290 1.93 -34.12 -16.60
CA LYS A 290 1.09 -35.29 -16.76
C LYS A 290 -0.25 -35.01 -17.47
N GLU A 291 -0.86 -33.88 -17.20
CA GLU A 291 -2.08 -33.42 -17.88
C GLU A 291 -1.76 -33.02 -19.32
N ALA A 292 -0.67 -32.28 -19.53
CA ALA A 292 -0.21 -31.89 -20.86
C ALA A 292 0.09 -33.09 -21.76
N GLU A 293 0.77 -34.13 -21.27
CA GLU A 293 1.00 -35.39 -22.01
C GLU A 293 -0.31 -36.13 -22.37
N THR A 294 -1.31 -36.05 -21.51
CA THR A 294 -2.62 -36.63 -21.78
C THR A 294 -3.31 -35.87 -22.92
N ILE A 295 -3.20 -34.53 -22.94
CA ILE A 295 -3.68 -33.69 -24.04
C ILE A 295 -2.98 -34.06 -25.35
N LEU A 296 -1.64 -34.18 -25.34
CA LEU A 296 -0.86 -34.56 -26.52
C LEU A 296 -1.35 -35.91 -27.12
N LYS A 297 -1.44 -36.97 -26.31
CA LYS A 297 -1.89 -38.29 -26.77
C LYS A 297 -3.25 -38.25 -27.48
N ILE A 298 -4.16 -37.40 -26.98
CA ILE A 298 -5.46 -37.22 -27.60
C ILE A 298 -5.32 -36.43 -28.90
N ALA A 299 -4.52 -35.33 -28.90
CA ALA A 299 -4.32 -34.46 -30.05
C ALA A 299 -3.71 -35.23 -31.23
N GLU A 300 -2.67 -36.03 -31.03
CA GLU A 300 -2.02 -36.88 -32.06
C GLU A 300 -3.01 -37.81 -32.76
N LYS A 301 -3.94 -38.42 -32.00
CA LYS A 301 -4.97 -39.32 -32.54
C LYS A 301 -5.92 -38.63 -33.51
N TYR A 302 -6.19 -37.32 -33.31
CA TYR A 302 -7.16 -36.60 -34.12
C TYR A 302 -6.52 -35.67 -35.17
N ALA A 303 -5.24 -35.31 -35.02
CA ALA A 303 -4.50 -34.51 -35.99
C ALA A 303 -4.19 -35.30 -37.28
N SER A 304 -4.16 -36.63 -37.22
CA SER A 304 -3.86 -37.54 -38.35
C SER A 304 -5.10 -37.99 -39.12
N LYS A 305 -6.28 -37.53 -38.71
CA LYS A 305 -7.55 -37.85 -39.40
C LYS A 305 -7.99 -36.72 -40.32
#